data_cf034cb7ad57e020b6f69b017785077e
#
_entry.id   cf034cb7ad57e020b6f69b017785077e
#
_cell.length_a   1.000
_cell.length_b   1.000
_cell.length_c   1.000
_cell.angle_alpha   90.00
_cell.angle_beta   90.00
_cell.angle_gamma   90.00
#
_symmetry.space_group_name_H-M   'P 1'
#
loop_
_entity.id
_entity.type
_entity.pdbx_description
1 polymer ?
#
loop_
_entity_poly.entity_id
_entity_poly.type
_entity_poly.pdbx_seq_one_letter_code
_entity_poly.pdbx_strand_id
1 'polypeptide(L)'
;RSSWLRVVGRLAPGTTYQMAAADLQSLSDALTYPERGDTEGILVTRDLLYRPSQTAQLTSLSKMLVAVVTIVLVIAAANFAVLLLSRATTRTREMSIRAAMGAGRARLIRQLLAESVLLGLAGCAVGVGLAYTLSDAAATLLPYGFATGFAPDLRVLAVALVLSVVTSAVAGLVPSLHAAGANVAGAISHRRTATGGSLVRDALVVSQMALSLVLVAGAVLFARSFWAARTQDLGFRADHRLILQVDLRSQGYTEAEGRAFLPGALTRLRNLPGVSRVATSRQIPFQGDWSTDLEPPPGALPNSEDGKIWIGLNAVSAEYFETMGVELVSGRSFDSGDIEGGTQVAVVNQRLAHILWPGEDPLGRSVSFGEDLGFQVVGVARDATYYALGEDPTTQMYVSVQQRYQPLVHFVIETAGPPADLAPVAQAALRQLDAELAFGWVATMDDVVADVTARYKVSAVLVGLFGGLALLLAVAGLYGVVSFLVARRTRDIGVRMALGAGRGRVAGEVLRGSLGLAATGAALGLVGAVMLRRFTASLLYQVEATDPWALIGASATLLAVAAAASFVPALRATRVDPVEAIRTE
;
A
#
# COMPACT_ATOMS: atom_id res chain seq x y z
N ARG A 1 -19.66 5.77 -19.18
CA ARG A 1 -19.75 4.39 -19.77
C ARG A 1 -20.12 3.43 -18.66
N SER A 2 -21.39 3.13 -18.46
CA SER A 2 -21.87 2.20 -17.45
C SER A 2 -21.91 0.78 -18.05
N SER A 3 -20.94 -0.07 -17.72
CA SER A 3 -21.04 -1.51 -18.02
C SER A 3 -22.03 -2.13 -17.03
N TRP A 4 -23.27 -2.34 -17.46
CA TRP A 4 -24.34 -2.91 -16.63
C TRP A 4 -24.37 -4.46 -16.66
N LEU A 5 -23.64 -5.08 -17.61
CA LEU A 5 -23.60 -6.53 -17.76
C LEU A 5 -22.17 -7.05 -17.73
N ARG A 6 -21.93 -8.08 -16.90
CA ARG A 6 -20.68 -8.84 -16.89
C ARG A 6 -20.99 -10.26 -17.32
N VAL A 7 -20.34 -10.71 -18.39
CA VAL A 7 -20.43 -12.08 -18.87
C VAL A 7 -19.15 -12.82 -18.47
N VAL A 8 -19.31 -13.94 -17.79
CA VAL A 8 -18.22 -14.83 -17.39
C VAL A 8 -18.32 -16.10 -18.21
N GLY A 9 -17.23 -16.48 -18.88
CA GLY A 9 -17.17 -17.67 -19.71
C GLY A 9 -15.92 -18.52 -19.47
N ARG A 10 -16.01 -19.82 -19.75
CA ARG A 10 -14.87 -20.71 -19.82
C ARG A 10 -14.47 -20.88 -21.26
N LEU A 11 -13.19 -20.68 -21.58
CA LEU A 11 -12.68 -20.93 -22.92
C LEU A 11 -12.77 -22.42 -23.28
N ALA A 12 -13.19 -22.73 -24.52
CA ALA A 12 -13.16 -24.06 -25.03
C ALA A 12 -11.71 -24.61 -25.11
N PRO A 13 -11.52 -25.94 -24.99
CA PRO A 13 -10.19 -26.51 -25.14
C PRO A 13 -9.56 -26.14 -26.50
N GLY A 14 -8.33 -25.61 -26.45
CA GLY A 14 -7.61 -25.15 -27.63
C GLY A 14 -7.84 -23.70 -28.05
N THR A 15 -8.78 -22.98 -27.42
CA THR A 15 -9.01 -21.56 -27.70
C THR A 15 -8.11 -20.70 -26.82
N THR A 16 -7.38 -19.76 -27.43
CA THR A 16 -6.59 -18.79 -26.69
C THR A 16 -7.42 -17.56 -26.30
N TYR A 17 -6.98 -16.85 -25.26
CA TYR A 17 -7.59 -15.59 -24.84
C TYR A 17 -7.69 -14.56 -25.99
N GLN A 18 -6.64 -14.48 -26.82
CA GLN A 18 -6.60 -13.56 -27.96
C GLN A 18 -7.64 -13.92 -29.05
N MET A 19 -7.86 -15.21 -29.29
CA MET A 19 -8.92 -15.66 -30.22
C MET A 19 -10.30 -15.29 -29.69
N ALA A 20 -10.58 -15.58 -28.41
CA ALA A 20 -11.85 -15.23 -27.80
C ALA A 20 -12.10 -13.71 -27.77
N ALA A 21 -11.06 -12.92 -27.52
CA ALA A 21 -11.15 -11.46 -27.55
C ALA A 21 -11.47 -10.94 -28.96
N ALA A 22 -10.83 -11.50 -30.00
CA ALA A 22 -11.09 -11.13 -31.40
C ALA A 22 -12.50 -11.53 -31.84
N ASP A 23 -12.97 -12.73 -31.47
CA ASP A 23 -14.33 -13.18 -31.79
C ASP A 23 -15.40 -12.31 -31.11
N LEU A 24 -15.20 -11.99 -29.83
CA LEU A 24 -16.13 -11.13 -29.10
C LEU A 24 -16.11 -9.68 -29.61
N GLN A 25 -14.95 -9.18 -30.04
CA GLN A 25 -14.87 -7.87 -30.68
C GLN A 25 -15.62 -7.84 -32.02
N SER A 26 -15.46 -8.88 -32.85
CA SER A 26 -16.18 -9.01 -34.12
C SER A 26 -17.71 -9.08 -33.92
N LEU A 27 -18.13 -9.74 -32.83
CA LEU A 27 -19.55 -9.83 -32.45
C LEU A 27 -20.07 -8.45 -32.00
N SER A 28 -19.26 -7.70 -31.22
CA SER A 28 -19.59 -6.34 -30.82
C SER A 28 -19.78 -5.42 -32.03
N ASP A 29 -18.85 -5.49 -32.98
CA ASP A 29 -18.90 -4.69 -34.19
C ASP A 29 -20.12 -5.03 -35.08
N ALA A 30 -20.54 -6.31 -35.06
CA ALA A 30 -21.74 -6.77 -35.79
C ALA A 30 -23.06 -6.39 -35.09
N LEU A 31 -23.04 -6.18 -33.76
CA LEU A 31 -24.20 -5.79 -32.95
C LEU A 31 -24.36 -4.28 -32.80
N THR A 32 -23.65 -3.48 -33.59
CA THR A 32 -23.77 -2.02 -33.57
C THR A 32 -25.19 -1.56 -33.78
N TYR A 33 -25.82 -1.02 -32.74
CA TYR A 33 -27.15 -0.40 -32.83
C TYR A 33 -27.02 0.94 -33.56
N PRO A 34 -27.73 1.16 -34.69
CA PRO A 34 -27.59 2.37 -35.50
C PRO A 34 -27.96 3.69 -34.79
N GLU A 35 -28.66 3.60 -33.67
CA GLU A 35 -29.15 4.77 -32.93
C GLU A 35 -28.18 5.30 -31.85
N ARG A 36 -27.08 4.60 -31.54
CA ARG A 36 -26.05 5.06 -30.62
C ARG A 36 -24.70 5.13 -31.34
N GLY A 37 -24.32 6.33 -31.71
CA GLY A 37 -23.12 6.63 -32.51
C GLY A 37 -21.76 6.30 -31.86
N ASP A 38 -21.70 5.47 -30.82
CA ASP A 38 -20.49 5.01 -30.17
C ASP A 38 -20.38 3.49 -30.24
N THR A 39 -19.31 3.00 -30.86
CA THR A 39 -18.86 1.61 -30.77
C THR A 39 -18.41 1.32 -29.34
N GLU A 40 -19.31 0.85 -28.51
CA GLU A 40 -18.96 0.31 -27.19
C GLU A 40 -18.18 -1.00 -27.40
N GLY A 41 -16.86 -0.96 -27.32
CA GLY A 41 -16.02 -2.15 -27.42
C GLY A 41 -16.22 -3.09 -26.25
N ILE A 42 -16.28 -4.40 -26.52
CA ILE A 42 -16.28 -5.42 -25.47
C ILE A 42 -14.88 -5.51 -24.88
N LEU A 43 -14.74 -5.18 -23.60
CA LEU A 43 -13.48 -5.36 -22.88
C LEU A 43 -13.40 -6.80 -22.35
N VAL A 44 -12.59 -7.63 -22.98
CA VAL A 44 -12.32 -9.00 -22.51
C VAL A 44 -11.16 -8.95 -21.52
N THR A 45 -11.37 -9.46 -20.31
CA THR A 45 -10.32 -9.53 -19.29
C THR A 45 -10.12 -10.96 -18.81
N ARG A 46 -8.90 -11.29 -18.46
CA ARG A 46 -8.52 -12.61 -17.96
C ARG A 46 -8.96 -12.85 -16.52
N ASP A 47 -9.18 -11.77 -15.78
CA ASP A 47 -9.44 -11.79 -14.36
C ASP A 47 -10.92 -11.58 -14.05
N LEU A 48 -11.52 -12.60 -13.44
CA LEU A 48 -12.93 -12.65 -13.07
C LEU A 48 -13.31 -11.69 -11.93
N LEU A 49 -12.33 -11.21 -11.16
CA LEU A 49 -12.57 -10.55 -9.87
C LEU A 49 -12.30 -9.04 -9.87
N TYR A 50 -11.57 -8.50 -10.86
CA TYR A 50 -11.12 -7.11 -10.80
C TYR A 50 -11.46 -6.30 -12.04
N ARG A 51 -11.79 -5.02 -11.84
CA ARG A 51 -11.92 -4.06 -12.95
C ARG A 51 -10.51 -3.77 -13.53
N PRO A 52 -10.36 -3.38 -14.81
CA PRO A 52 -9.05 -3.07 -15.40
C PRO A 52 -8.22 -2.05 -14.61
N SER A 53 -8.88 -1.08 -13.99
CA SER A 53 -8.23 -0.11 -13.10
C SER A 53 -7.66 -0.77 -11.83
N GLN A 54 -8.32 -1.78 -11.29
CA GLN A 54 -7.87 -2.54 -10.12
C GLN A 54 -6.70 -3.47 -10.47
N THR A 55 -6.72 -4.10 -11.67
CA THR A 55 -5.59 -4.92 -12.15
C THR A 55 -4.31 -4.11 -12.34
N ALA A 56 -4.38 -2.90 -12.84
CA ALA A 56 -3.24 -2.00 -12.97
C ALA A 56 -2.64 -1.64 -11.60
N GLN A 57 -3.50 -1.37 -10.62
CA GLN A 57 -3.08 -1.04 -9.25
C GLN A 57 -2.43 -2.24 -8.55
N LEU A 58 -3.02 -3.43 -8.64
CA LEU A 58 -2.45 -4.67 -8.09
C LEU A 58 -1.10 -5.01 -8.73
N THR A 59 -0.96 -4.78 -10.02
CA THR A 59 0.32 -4.97 -10.73
C THR A 59 1.40 -4.02 -10.20
N SER A 60 1.05 -2.76 -9.93
CA SER A 60 1.99 -1.77 -9.37
C SER A 60 2.40 -2.13 -7.95
N LEU A 61 1.47 -2.56 -7.09
CA LEU A 61 1.77 -3.07 -5.75
C LEU A 61 2.67 -4.30 -5.80
N SER A 62 2.40 -5.24 -6.68
CA SER A 62 3.22 -6.45 -6.84
C SER A 62 4.64 -6.12 -7.28
N LYS A 63 4.83 -5.20 -8.24
CA LYS A 63 6.14 -4.71 -8.66
C LYS A 63 6.90 -4.05 -7.52
N MET A 64 6.22 -3.22 -6.73
CA MET A 64 6.80 -2.59 -5.54
C MET A 64 7.26 -3.63 -4.53
N LEU A 65 6.42 -4.63 -4.21
CA LEU A 65 6.77 -5.69 -3.26
C LEU A 65 7.98 -6.49 -3.73
N VAL A 66 8.03 -6.88 -5.01
CA VAL A 66 9.20 -7.57 -5.58
C VAL A 66 10.47 -6.72 -5.44
N ALA A 67 10.39 -5.41 -5.72
CA ALA A 67 11.53 -4.50 -5.55
C ALA A 67 11.99 -4.43 -4.08
N VAL A 68 11.07 -4.27 -3.13
CA VAL A 68 11.35 -4.20 -1.69
C VAL A 68 11.98 -5.50 -1.20
N VAL A 69 11.41 -6.66 -1.54
CA VAL A 69 11.95 -7.98 -1.19
C VAL A 69 13.35 -8.17 -1.78
N THR A 70 13.56 -7.74 -3.02
CA THR A 70 14.89 -7.81 -3.67
C THR A 70 15.92 -6.96 -2.92
N ILE A 71 15.56 -5.75 -2.51
CA ILE A 71 16.44 -4.86 -1.72
C ILE A 71 16.80 -5.54 -0.38
N VAL A 72 15.81 -6.07 0.35
CA VAL A 72 16.06 -6.79 1.62
C VAL A 72 16.96 -7.99 1.41
N LEU A 73 16.75 -8.76 0.33
CA LEU A 73 17.59 -9.91 -0.01
C LEU A 73 19.05 -9.49 -0.28
N VAL A 74 19.26 -8.38 -0.99
CA VAL A 74 20.59 -7.82 -1.23
C VAL A 74 21.25 -7.38 0.08
N ILE A 75 20.52 -6.72 0.98
CA ILE A 75 21.01 -6.35 2.31
C ILE A 75 21.40 -7.60 3.11
N ALA A 76 20.57 -8.63 3.11
CA ALA A 76 20.84 -9.89 3.80
C ALA A 76 22.08 -10.61 3.20
N ALA A 77 22.21 -10.62 1.87
CA ALA A 77 23.38 -11.17 1.18
C ALA A 77 24.66 -10.41 1.55
N ALA A 78 24.61 -9.07 1.60
CA ALA A 78 25.74 -8.24 2.01
C ALA A 78 26.15 -8.54 3.46
N ASN A 79 25.19 -8.65 4.38
CA ASN A 79 25.46 -9.05 5.77
C ASN A 79 26.11 -10.41 5.88
N PHE A 80 25.57 -11.38 5.14
CA PHE A 80 26.12 -12.72 5.12
C PHE A 80 27.55 -12.75 4.55
N ALA A 81 27.81 -12.00 3.48
CA ALA A 81 29.14 -11.86 2.90
C ALA A 81 30.14 -11.22 3.89
N VAL A 82 29.75 -10.20 4.63
CA VAL A 82 30.57 -9.58 5.68
C VAL A 82 30.93 -10.56 6.80
N LEU A 83 29.94 -11.35 7.27
CA LEU A 83 30.17 -12.38 8.28
C LEU A 83 31.13 -13.48 7.78
N LEU A 84 30.96 -13.94 6.54
CA LEU A 84 31.85 -14.93 5.93
C LEU A 84 33.26 -14.38 5.74
N LEU A 85 33.40 -13.10 5.33
CA LEU A 85 34.69 -12.44 5.17
C LEU A 85 35.42 -12.34 6.52
N SER A 86 34.70 -12.03 7.61
CA SER A 86 35.26 -11.99 8.95
C SER A 86 35.76 -13.37 9.41
N ARG A 87 34.99 -14.44 9.15
CA ARG A 87 35.41 -15.82 9.42
C ARG A 87 36.59 -16.27 8.57
N ALA A 88 36.63 -15.89 7.28
CA ALA A 88 37.72 -16.25 6.37
C ALA A 88 39.07 -15.69 6.85
N THR A 89 39.08 -14.48 7.41
CA THR A 89 40.32 -13.87 7.95
C THR A 89 40.84 -14.57 9.20
N THR A 90 39.98 -15.16 10.06
CA THR A 90 40.43 -15.95 11.22
C THR A 90 40.96 -17.33 10.82
N ARG A 91 40.51 -17.85 9.69
CA ARG A 91 40.93 -19.18 9.16
C ARG A 91 42.07 -19.11 8.12
N THR A 92 42.67 -17.92 7.91
CA THR A 92 43.72 -17.75 6.88
C THR A 92 44.91 -18.70 7.10
N ARG A 93 45.33 -18.89 8.37
CA ARG A 93 46.41 -19.80 8.73
C ARG A 93 46.09 -21.27 8.35
N GLU A 94 44.86 -21.73 8.66
CA GLU A 94 44.39 -23.06 8.31
C GLU A 94 44.36 -23.29 6.78
N MET A 95 43.84 -22.31 6.04
CA MET A 95 43.78 -22.35 4.57
C MET A 95 45.18 -22.33 3.94
N SER A 96 46.11 -21.56 4.51
CA SER A 96 47.51 -21.55 4.05
C SER A 96 48.21 -22.90 4.29
N ILE A 97 47.95 -23.56 5.43
CA ILE A 97 48.49 -24.90 5.71
C ILE A 97 47.93 -25.93 4.71
N ARG A 98 46.63 -25.91 4.45
CA ARG A 98 45.98 -26.80 3.47
C ARG A 98 46.50 -26.57 2.06
N ALA A 99 46.70 -25.32 1.66
CA ALA A 99 47.30 -24.98 0.36
C ALA A 99 48.75 -25.47 0.26
N ALA A 100 49.56 -25.35 1.33
CA ALA A 100 50.92 -25.85 1.42
C ALA A 100 50.97 -27.39 1.33
N MET A 101 49.95 -28.10 1.85
CA MET A 101 49.80 -29.57 1.71
C MET A 101 49.24 -30.02 0.35
N GLY A 102 49.12 -29.09 -0.65
CA GLY A 102 48.72 -29.41 -2.02
C GLY A 102 47.23 -29.31 -2.32
N ALA A 103 46.44 -28.68 -1.45
CA ALA A 103 45.02 -28.44 -1.76
C ALA A 103 44.89 -27.38 -2.87
N GLY A 104 44.36 -27.77 -4.02
CA GLY A 104 44.12 -26.86 -5.15
C GLY A 104 43.09 -25.79 -4.83
N ARG A 105 43.22 -24.58 -5.40
CA ARG A 105 42.33 -23.43 -5.21
C ARG A 105 40.86 -23.77 -5.41
N ALA A 106 40.52 -24.54 -6.45
CA ALA A 106 39.14 -24.95 -6.73
C ALA A 106 38.52 -25.79 -5.60
N ARG A 107 39.31 -26.64 -4.93
CA ARG A 107 38.86 -27.46 -3.80
C ARG A 107 38.55 -26.59 -2.59
N LEU A 108 39.37 -25.57 -2.29
CA LEU A 108 39.14 -24.63 -1.19
C LEU A 108 37.90 -23.76 -1.43
N ILE A 109 37.73 -23.24 -2.66
CA ILE A 109 36.54 -22.46 -3.04
C ILE A 109 35.28 -23.32 -2.90
N ARG A 110 35.26 -24.54 -3.43
CA ARG A 110 34.11 -25.45 -3.34
C ARG A 110 33.75 -25.78 -1.90
N GLN A 111 34.72 -25.96 -1.01
CA GLN A 111 34.49 -26.21 0.41
C GLN A 111 33.82 -25.00 1.08
N LEU A 112 34.34 -23.78 0.88
CA LEU A 112 33.80 -22.57 1.47
C LEU A 112 32.39 -22.25 0.93
N LEU A 113 32.16 -22.50 -0.36
CA LEU A 113 30.83 -22.37 -0.96
C LEU A 113 29.84 -23.39 -0.38
N ALA A 114 30.25 -24.65 -0.19
CA ALA A 114 29.40 -25.66 0.43
C ALA A 114 29.03 -25.30 1.87
N GLU A 115 29.96 -24.78 2.67
CA GLU A 115 29.69 -24.28 4.02
C GLU A 115 28.69 -23.12 3.98
N SER A 116 28.83 -22.18 3.04
CA SER A 116 27.91 -21.05 2.86
C SER A 116 26.51 -21.50 2.48
N VAL A 117 26.38 -22.45 1.55
CA VAL A 117 25.08 -22.99 1.10
C VAL A 117 24.41 -23.77 2.24
N LEU A 118 25.14 -24.57 3.00
CA LEU A 118 24.57 -25.28 4.16
C LEU A 118 24.02 -24.32 5.22
N LEU A 119 24.74 -23.23 5.52
CA LEU A 119 24.23 -22.19 6.41
C LEU A 119 22.98 -21.49 5.86
N GLY A 120 22.96 -21.23 4.53
CA GLY A 120 21.79 -20.67 3.86
C GLY A 120 20.58 -21.60 3.91
N LEU A 121 20.78 -22.91 3.71
CA LEU A 121 19.71 -23.91 3.81
C LEU A 121 19.15 -24.00 5.24
N ALA A 122 20.02 -23.97 6.25
CA ALA A 122 19.56 -23.91 7.65
C ALA A 122 18.73 -22.63 7.92
N GLY A 123 19.21 -21.48 7.41
CA GLY A 123 18.44 -20.22 7.48
C GLY A 123 17.11 -20.29 6.73
N CYS A 124 17.07 -20.93 5.56
CA CYS A 124 15.84 -21.16 4.81
C CYS A 124 14.83 -22.01 5.61
N ALA A 125 15.26 -23.08 6.24
CA ALA A 125 14.40 -23.94 7.06
C ALA A 125 13.76 -23.15 8.23
N VAL A 126 14.56 -22.33 8.93
CA VAL A 126 14.06 -21.45 9.99
C VAL A 126 13.11 -20.40 9.43
N GLY A 127 13.47 -19.79 8.29
CA GLY A 127 12.63 -18.77 7.62
C GLY A 127 11.28 -19.30 7.16
N VAL A 128 11.24 -20.53 6.63
CA VAL A 128 9.99 -21.22 6.27
C VAL A 128 9.14 -21.47 7.52
N GLY A 129 9.73 -21.96 8.61
CA GLY A 129 9.02 -22.13 9.89
C GLY A 129 8.41 -20.83 10.41
N LEU A 130 9.17 -19.73 10.37
CA LEU A 130 8.67 -18.40 10.70
C LEU A 130 7.57 -17.92 9.75
N ALA A 131 7.67 -18.20 8.45
CA ALA A 131 6.64 -17.82 7.48
C ALA A 131 5.30 -18.49 7.78
N TYR A 132 5.28 -19.76 8.17
CA TYR A 132 4.06 -20.45 8.60
C TYR A 132 3.43 -19.82 9.85
N THR A 133 4.25 -19.53 10.88
CA THR A 133 3.73 -18.94 12.13
C THR A 133 3.27 -17.49 11.94
N LEU A 134 3.90 -16.73 11.05
CA LEU A 134 3.54 -15.34 10.78
C LEU A 134 2.40 -15.20 9.76
N SER A 135 2.10 -16.22 8.95
CA SER A 135 1.01 -16.18 7.97
C SER A 135 -0.35 -15.92 8.63
N ASP A 136 -0.62 -16.55 9.76
CA ASP A 136 -1.87 -16.38 10.51
C ASP A 136 -1.95 -14.98 11.13
N ALA A 137 -0.84 -14.48 11.68
CA ALA A 137 -0.77 -13.11 12.19
C ALA A 137 -0.92 -12.05 11.08
N ALA A 138 -0.37 -12.31 9.89
CA ALA A 138 -0.54 -11.42 8.73
C ALA A 138 -2.00 -11.35 8.28
N ALA A 139 -2.72 -12.47 8.32
CA ALA A 139 -4.15 -12.52 7.98
C ALA A 139 -5.01 -11.63 8.88
N THR A 140 -4.64 -11.44 10.16
CA THR A 140 -5.37 -10.56 11.08
C THR A 140 -5.06 -9.07 10.88
N LEU A 141 -3.91 -8.74 10.30
CA LEU A 141 -3.47 -7.36 10.06
C LEU A 141 -3.99 -6.79 8.72
N LEU A 142 -4.33 -7.67 7.79
CA LEU A 142 -4.76 -7.31 6.44
C LEU A 142 -6.29 -7.25 6.34
N PRO A 143 -6.85 -6.35 5.51
CA PRO A 143 -8.30 -6.28 5.28
C PRO A 143 -8.86 -7.57 4.68
N TYR A 144 -10.16 -7.81 4.89
CA TYR A 144 -10.92 -9.01 4.51
C TYR A 144 -10.74 -9.29 3.02
N GLY A 145 -10.34 -9.08 2.13
CA GLY A 145 -10.09 -9.48 0.73
C GLY A 145 -8.65 -9.94 0.46
N PHE A 146 -7.75 -9.63 1.37
CA PHE A 146 -6.33 -9.99 1.24
C PHE A 146 -5.93 -11.19 2.09
N ALA A 147 -6.82 -11.65 2.97
CA ALA A 147 -6.50 -12.66 4.00
C ALA A 147 -6.59 -14.12 3.53
N THR A 148 -7.06 -14.40 2.32
CA THR A 148 -7.24 -15.78 1.86
C THR A 148 -6.01 -16.28 1.10
N GLY A 149 -5.28 -17.25 1.67
CA GLY A 149 -4.27 -18.02 0.94
C GLY A 149 -2.82 -17.66 1.19
N PHE A 150 -2.46 -17.06 2.34
CA PHE A 150 -1.06 -16.76 2.68
C PHE A 150 -0.22 -17.97 3.11
N ALA A 151 -0.81 -19.15 3.25
CA ALA A 151 -0.02 -20.34 3.55
C ALA A 151 0.97 -20.62 2.40
N PRO A 152 2.27 -20.79 2.70
CA PRO A 152 3.26 -21.06 1.68
C PRO A 152 2.95 -22.36 0.95
N ASP A 153 2.68 -22.27 -0.36
CA ASP A 153 2.52 -23.43 -1.22
C ASP A 153 3.88 -24.00 -1.67
N LEU A 154 3.87 -25.17 -2.32
CA LEU A 154 5.08 -25.82 -2.78
C LEU A 154 5.91 -24.95 -3.76
N ARG A 155 5.26 -24.07 -4.52
CA ARG A 155 5.93 -23.15 -5.46
C ARG A 155 6.69 -22.07 -4.70
N VAL A 156 6.08 -21.47 -3.67
CA VAL A 156 6.72 -20.50 -2.80
C VAL A 156 7.91 -21.12 -2.09
N LEU A 157 7.76 -22.35 -1.57
CA LEU A 157 8.85 -23.09 -0.93
C LEU A 157 10.00 -23.37 -1.90
N ALA A 158 9.71 -23.77 -3.12
CA ALA A 158 10.73 -24.01 -4.16
C ALA A 158 11.48 -22.71 -4.53
N VAL A 159 10.77 -21.60 -4.70
CA VAL A 159 11.37 -20.28 -4.96
C VAL A 159 12.23 -19.83 -3.77
N ALA A 160 11.76 -19.98 -2.54
CA ALA A 160 12.52 -19.65 -1.33
C ALA A 160 13.82 -20.46 -1.24
N LEU A 161 13.77 -21.77 -1.54
CA LEU A 161 14.92 -22.65 -1.58
C LEU A 161 15.95 -22.21 -2.64
N VAL A 162 15.50 -21.95 -3.87
CA VAL A 162 16.36 -21.48 -4.96
C VAL A 162 17.01 -20.14 -4.61
N LEU A 163 16.23 -19.18 -4.13
CA LEU A 163 16.73 -17.87 -3.70
C LEU A 163 17.76 -18.01 -2.56
N SER A 164 17.51 -18.88 -1.58
CA SER A 164 18.44 -19.13 -0.48
C SER A 164 19.77 -19.69 -0.98
N VAL A 165 19.73 -20.69 -1.86
CA VAL A 165 20.94 -21.29 -2.45
C VAL A 165 21.72 -20.26 -3.28
N VAL A 166 21.03 -19.54 -4.17
CA VAL A 166 21.66 -18.52 -5.03
C VAL A 166 22.29 -17.41 -4.20
N THR A 167 21.54 -16.86 -3.23
CA THR A 167 22.02 -15.78 -2.36
C THR A 167 23.24 -16.22 -1.54
N SER A 168 23.20 -17.43 -0.98
CA SER A 168 24.31 -17.98 -0.19
C SER A 168 25.55 -18.25 -1.04
N ALA A 169 25.36 -18.75 -2.28
CA ALA A 169 26.45 -18.95 -3.21
C ALA A 169 27.11 -17.62 -3.64
N VAL A 170 26.30 -16.62 -4.00
CA VAL A 170 26.79 -15.29 -4.38
C VAL A 170 27.50 -14.59 -3.21
N ALA A 171 26.91 -14.60 -2.02
CA ALA A 171 27.52 -14.02 -0.83
C ALA A 171 28.80 -14.73 -0.41
N GLY A 172 28.87 -16.06 -0.60
CA GLY A 172 30.06 -16.88 -0.31
C GLY A 172 31.18 -16.77 -1.36
N LEU A 173 30.85 -16.33 -2.57
CA LEU A 173 31.84 -16.30 -3.68
C LEU A 173 32.96 -15.30 -3.42
N VAL A 174 32.64 -14.07 -3.01
CA VAL A 174 33.64 -13.01 -2.76
C VAL A 174 34.63 -13.41 -1.67
N PRO A 175 34.22 -13.86 -0.46
CA PRO A 175 35.15 -14.34 0.55
C PRO A 175 35.97 -15.53 0.11
N SER A 176 35.39 -16.48 -0.66
CA SER A 176 36.05 -17.66 -1.14
C SER A 176 37.17 -17.35 -2.15
N LEU A 177 36.93 -16.41 -3.06
CA LEU A 177 37.93 -15.94 -4.03
C LEU A 177 39.09 -15.22 -3.33
N HIS A 178 38.80 -14.39 -2.31
CA HIS A 178 39.83 -13.71 -1.52
C HIS A 178 40.68 -14.69 -0.71
N ALA A 179 40.05 -15.69 -0.08
CA ALA A 179 40.76 -16.71 0.70
C ALA A 179 41.65 -17.61 -0.18
N ALA A 180 41.19 -17.98 -1.38
CA ALA A 180 41.93 -18.81 -2.31
C ALA A 180 43.03 -18.06 -3.10
N GLY A 181 42.94 -16.72 -3.17
CA GLY A 181 43.91 -15.83 -3.83
C GLY A 181 45.14 -15.46 -2.98
N ALA A 182 45.10 -15.75 -1.67
CA ALA A 182 46.22 -15.48 -0.79
C ALA A 182 47.45 -16.32 -1.13
N ASN A 183 48.43 -15.72 -1.82
CA ASN A 183 49.68 -16.39 -2.14
C ASN A 183 50.45 -16.69 -0.85
N VAL A 184 51.00 -17.89 -0.73
CA VAL A 184 51.86 -18.36 0.37
C VAL A 184 53.04 -17.39 0.63
N ALA A 185 53.57 -16.78 -0.44
CA ALA A 185 54.63 -15.76 -0.36
C ALA A 185 54.16 -14.42 0.22
N GLY A 186 52.87 -14.09 0.12
CA GLY A 186 52.26 -12.85 0.69
C GLY A 186 51.93 -12.97 2.17
N ALA A 187 51.79 -14.19 2.68
CA ALA A 187 51.50 -14.43 4.10
C ALA A 187 52.70 -14.05 5.03
N ILE A 188 53.92 -14.01 4.47
CA ILE A 188 55.14 -13.65 5.18
C ILE A 188 55.39 -12.13 5.17
N SER A 189 54.79 -11.38 4.22
CA SER A 189 54.88 -9.93 4.14
C SER A 189 53.62 -9.25 4.65
N HIS A 190 53.51 -8.99 5.92
CA HIS A 190 52.38 -8.38 6.66
C HIS A 190 51.86 -7.03 6.11
N ARG A 191 52.38 -6.51 4.99
CA ARG A 191 52.12 -5.09 4.61
C ARG A 191 51.23 -4.83 3.39
N ARG A 192 50.97 -5.85 2.50
CA ARG A 192 50.28 -5.58 1.22
C ARG A 192 48.84 -6.09 1.07
N THR A 193 48.37 -6.99 1.94
CA THR A 193 47.03 -7.58 1.83
C THR A 193 45.94 -6.85 2.67
N ALA A 194 46.31 -5.88 3.49
CA ALA A 194 45.39 -5.19 4.41
C ALA A 194 44.43 -4.21 3.72
N THR A 195 44.78 -3.66 2.56
CA THR A 195 44.02 -2.58 1.90
C THR A 195 42.84 -3.09 1.05
N GLY A 196 42.97 -4.22 0.37
CA GLY A 196 41.90 -4.73 -0.53
C GLY A 196 40.66 -5.25 0.21
N GLY A 197 40.85 -5.93 1.34
CA GLY A 197 39.74 -6.48 2.13
C GLY A 197 38.95 -5.42 2.93
N SER A 198 39.55 -4.27 3.23
CA SER A 198 38.85 -3.20 3.91
C SER A 198 37.91 -2.45 2.96
N LEU A 199 38.31 -2.18 1.72
CA LEU A 199 37.50 -1.47 0.74
C LEU A 199 36.22 -2.24 0.38
N VAL A 200 36.31 -3.56 0.13
CA VAL A 200 35.13 -4.39 -0.18
C VAL A 200 34.14 -4.41 0.97
N ARG A 201 34.63 -4.58 2.20
CA ARG A 201 33.79 -4.58 3.39
C ARG A 201 33.13 -3.21 3.60
N ASP A 202 33.88 -2.14 3.50
CA ASP A 202 33.38 -0.77 3.71
C ASP A 202 32.35 -0.42 2.61
N ALA A 203 32.57 -0.85 1.35
CA ALA A 203 31.62 -0.73 0.27
C ALA A 203 30.33 -1.52 0.53
N LEU A 204 30.42 -2.76 1.07
CA LEU A 204 29.24 -3.54 1.45
C LEU A 204 28.43 -2.87 2.55
N VAL A 205 29.09 -2.31 3.57
CA VAL A 205 28.41 -1.55 4.64
C VAL A 205 27.73 -0.30 4.10
N VAL A 206 28.44 0.47 3.28
CA VAL A 206 27.89 1.69 2.66
C VAL A 206 26.67 1.37 1.79
N SER A 207 26.77 0.34 0.92
CA SER A 207 25.64 -0.07 0.10
C SER A 207 24.45 -0.57 0.92
N GLN A 208 24.71 -1.33 1.99
CA GLN A 208 23.67 -1.76 2.92
C GLN A 208 22.99 -0.59 3.61
N MET A 209 23.76 0.40 4.12
CA MET A 209 23.19 1.60 4.74
C MET A 209 22.36 2.41 3.73
N ALA A 210 22.84 2.52 2.48
CA ALA A 210 22.11 3.20 1.41
C ALA A 210 20.77 2.53 1.11
N LEU A 211 20.76 1.22 0.92
CA LEU A 211 19.54 0.45 0.65
C LEU A 211 18.59 0.45 1.86
N SER A 212 19.12 0.37 3.08
CA SER A 212 18.30 0.49 4.29
C SER A 212 17.65 1.86 4.40
N LEU A 213 18.35 2.94 4.05
CA LEU A 213 17.75 4.28 4.03
C LEU A 213 16.59 4.37 3.02
N VAL A 214 16.75 3.82 1.82
CA VAL A 214 15.68 3.80 0.80
C VAL A 214 14.42 3.11 1.35
N LEU A 215 14.57 1.96 2.02
CA LEU A 215 13.44 1.24 2.61
C LEU A 215 12.82 1.99 3.80
N VAL A 216 13.61 2.58 4.67
CA VAL A 216 13.12 3.37 5.82
C VAL A 216 12.41 4.63 5.35
N ALA A 217 12.97 5.34 4.35
CA ALA A 217 12.33 6.49 3.73
C ALA A 217 10.99 6.10 3.08
N GLY A 218 10.97 4.98 2.35
CA GLY A 218 9.73 4.41 1.82
C GLY A 218 8.72 4.12 2.92
N ALA A 219 9.13 3.47 4.01
CA ALA A 219 8.25 3.16 5.13
C ALA A 219 7.61 4.42 5.75
N VAL A 220 8.40 5.48 5.95
CA VAL A 220 7.90 6.76 6.46
C VAL A 220 6.94 7.42 5.48
N LEU A 221 7.26 7.43 4.17
CA LEU A 221 6.41 8.01 3.13
C LEU A 221 5.07 7.27 3.03
N PHE A 222 5.07 5.94 3.01
CA PHE A 222 3.83 5.15 2.96
C PHE A 222 3.01 5.27 4.25
N ALA A 223 3.64 5.36 5.42
CA ALA A 223 2.95 5.62 6.67
C ALA A 223 2.27 7.00 6.67
N ARG A 224 2.94 8.04 6.19
CA ARG A 224 2.35 9.38 6.02
C ARG A 224 1.24 9.41 4.99
N SER A 225 1.42 8.70 3.87
CA SER A 225 0.41 8.54 2.83
C SER A 225 -0.87 7.87 3.37
N PHE A 226 -0.73 6.79 4.14
CA PHE A 226 -1.86 6.15 4.80
C PHE A 226 -2.56 7.09 5.80
N TRP A 227 -1.78 7.82 6.60
CA TRP A 227 -2.32 8.79 7.55
C TRP A 227 -3.09 9.90 6.84
N ALA A 228 -2.55 10.46 5.75
CA ALA A 228 -3.21 11.46 4.93
C ALA A 228 -4.52 10.93 4.34
N ALA A 229 -4.51 9.70 3.80
CA ALA A 229 -5.71 9.06 3.25
C ALA A 229 -6.80 8.82 4.31
N ARG A 230 -6.41 8.51 5.56
CA ARG A 230 -7.33 8.26 6.66
C ARG A 230 -7.92 9.54 7.26
N THR A 231 -7.17 10.62 7.23
CA THR A 231 -7.57 11.92 7.83
C THR A 231 -8.14 12.90 6.83
N GLN A 232 -8.30 12.49 5.57
CA GLN A 232 -8.93 13.33 4.56
C GLN A 232 -10.36 13.69 4.97
N ASP A 233 -10.71 14.96 4.78
CA ASP A 233 -12.09 15.39 4.82
C ASP A 233 -12.83 14.88 3.57
N LEU A 234 -13.73 13.95 3.77
CA LEU A 234 -14.50 13.31 2.69
C LEU A 234 -15.72 14.14 2.24
N GLY A 235 -16.03 15.23 2.96
CA GLY A 235 -17.24 16.03 2.74
C GLY A 235 -18.53 15.38 3.26
N PHE A 236 -18.41 14.21 3.91
CA PHE A 236 -19.49 13.52 4.62
C PHE A 236 -18.93 12.84 5.89
N ARG A 237 -19.81 12.37 6.76
CA ARG A 237 -19.42 11.62 7.96
C ARG A 237 -19.53 10.13 7.72
N ALA A 238 -18.52 9.37 8.09
CA ALA A 238 -18.51 7.91 8.02
C ALA A 238 -18.90 7.26 9.36
N ASP A 239 -18.55 7.90 10.48
CA ASP A 239 -18.78 7.39 11.82
C ASP A 239 -20.28 7.22 12.12
N HIS A 240 -20.63 6.17 12.85
CA HIS A 240 -22.00 5.90 13.30
C HIS A 240 -23.05 5.76 12.18
N ARG A 241 -22.68 5.28 10.98
CA ARG A 241 -23.61 5.03 9.88
C ARG A 241 -23.64 3.57 9.48
N LEU A 242 -24.86 2.98 9.55
CA LEU A 242 -25.17 1.65 9.02
C LEU A 242 -25.82 1.79 7.65
N ILE A 243 -25.44 0.97 6.71
CA ILE A 243 -25.98 0.93 5.36
C ILE A 243 -26.60 -0.44 5.11
N LEU A 244 -27.86 -0.45 4.66
CA LEU A 244 -28.57 -1.64 4.21
C LEU A 244 -28.97 -1.45 2.76
N GLN A 245 -28.47 -2.28 1.85
CA GLN A 245 -28.85 -2.25 0.46
C GLN A 245 -29.98 -3.22 0.18
N VAL A 246 -31.00 -2.73 -0.50
CA VAL A 246 -32.15 -3.51 -0.99
C VAL A 246 -32.40 -3.16 -2.45
N ASP A 247 -32.49 -4.15 -3.32
CA ASP A 247 -32.93 -3.97 -4.70
C ASP A 247 -34.35 -4.55 -4.84
N LEU A 248 -35.35 -3.67 -4.79
CA LEU A 248 -36.75 -4.03 -4.82
C LEU A 248 -37.15 -4.64 -6.18
N ARG A 249 -36.52 -4.22 -7.29
CA ARG A 249 -36.80 -4.78 -8.62
C ARG A 249 -36.37 -6.24 -8.73
N SER A 250 -35.21 -6.58 -8.20
CA SER A 250 -34.71 -7.96 -8.23
C SER A 250 -35.60 -8.92 -7.42
N GLN A 251 -36.43 -8.38 -6.53
CA GLN A 251 -37.34 -9.11 -5.65
C GLN A 251 -38.79 -9.06 -6.17
N GLY A 252 -39.01 -8.58 -7.40
CA GLY A 252 -40.32 -8.63 -8.07
C GLY A 252 -41.24 -7.45 -7.78
N TYR A 253 -40.80 -6.44 -7.02
CA TYR A 253 -41.62 -5.26 -6.77
C TYR A 253 -41.80 -4.42 -8.04
N THR A 254 -43.04 -4.04 -8.31
CA THR A 254 -43.38 -2.98 -9.26
C THR A 254 -42.97 -1.60 -8.69
N GLU A 255 -42.93 -0.59 -9.54
CA GLU A 255 -42.64 0.79 -9.07
C GLU A 255 -43.66 1.25 -8.03
N ALA A 256 -44.95 0.99 -8.22
CA ALA A 256 -46.00 1.39 -7.30
C ALA A 256 -45.86 0.71 -5.92
N GLU A 257 -45.55 -0.58 -5.89
CA GLU A 257 -45.32 -1.33 -4.67
C GLU A 257 -44.04 -0.85 -3.95
N GLY A 258 -42.96 -0.59 -4.70
CA GLY A 258 -41.72 -0.06 -4.14
C GLY A 258 -41.91 1.33 -3.56
N ARG A 259 -42.65 2.22 -4.23
CA ARG A 259 -43.02 3.55 -3.70
C ARG A 259 -43.83 3.45 -2.41
N ALA A 260 -44.75 2.48 -2.33
CA ALA A 260 -45.56 2.23 -1.14
C ALA A 260 -44.75 1.63 0.03
N PHE A 261 -43.74 0.82 -0.28
CA PHE A 261 -42.87 0.18 0.72
C PHE A 261 -41.96 1.16 1.47
N LEU A 262 -41.39 2.15 0.78
CA LEU A 262 -40.36 3.03 1.33
C LEU A 262 -40.79 3.81 2.57
N PRO A 263 -41.96 4.46 2.63
CA PRO A 263 -42.40 5.20 3.83
C PRO A 263 -42.58 4.30 5.06
N GLY A 264 -43.11 3.09 4.86
CA GLY A 264 -43.25 2.09 5.92
C GLY A 264 -41.91 1.64 6.46
N ALA A 265 -40.95 1.36 5.57
CA ALA A 265 -39.59 0.97 5.91
C ALA A 265 -38.86 2.08 6.68
N LEU A 266 -38.92 3.32 6.21
CA LEU A 266 -38.32 4.48 6.91
C LEU A 266 -38.92 4.67 8.29
N THR A 267 -40.23 4.60 8.42
CA THR A 267 -40.92 4.75 9.72
C THR A 267 -40.53 3.66 10.70
N ARG A 268 -40.44 2.42 10.20
CA ARG A 268 -40.03 1.28 11.02
C ARG A 268 -38.60 1.40 11.52
N LEU A 269 -37.68 1.79 10.66
CA LEU A 269 -36.28 1.99 11.02
C LEU A 269 -36.08 3.16 11.99
N ARG A 270 -36.79 4.28 11.80
CA ARG A 270 -36.75 5.45 12.71
C ARG A 270 -37.16 5.12 14.13
N ASN A 271 -38.12 4.19 14.29
CA ASN A 271 -38.65 3.81 15.60
C ASN A 271 -37.78 2.75 16.33
N LEU A 272 -36.65 2.32 15.78
CA LEU A 272 -35.74 1.40 16.45
C LEU A 272 -34.93 2.11 17.55
N PRO A 273 -34.78 1.50 18.73
CA PRO A 273 -33.90 2.02 19.76
C PRO A 273 -32.46 2.21 19.25
N GLY A 274 -31.88 3.35 19.53
CA GLY A 274 -30.50 3.66 19.10
C GLY A 274 -30.38 4.22 17.68
N VAL A 275 -31.48 4.42 16.96
CA VAL A 275 -31.52 5.13 15.68
C VAL A 275 -31.74 6.62 15.93
N SER A 276 -30.88 7.46 15.38
CA SER A 276 -30.98 8.91 15.44
C SER A 276 -31.68 9.47 14.22
N ARG A 277 -31.31 9.05 13.05
CA ARG A 277 -31.89 9.46 11.75
C ARG A 277 -31.86 8.29 10.76
N VAL A 278 -32.74 8.35 9.77
CA VAL A 278 -32.75 7.41 8.63
C VAL A 278 -33.01 8.17 7.36
N ALA A 279 -32.23 7.87 6.34
CA ALA A 279 -32.39 8.39 5.00
C ALA A 279 -32.33 7.26 3.96
N THR A 280 -32.79 7.54 2.74
CA THR A 280 -32.59 6.68 1.59
C THR A 280 -31.68 7.35 0.57
N SER A 281 -30.91 6.54 -0.15
CA SER A 281 -30.01 6.96 -1.21
C SER A 281 -29.92 5.88 -2.28
N ARG A 282 -29.85 6.27 -3.56
CA ARG A 282 -29.59 5.35 -4.66
C ARG A 282 -28.13 4.94 -4.74
N GLN A 283 -27.23 5.84 -4.35
CA GLN A 283 -25.79 5.65 -4.42
C GLN A 283 -25.14 6.04 -3.09
N ILE A 284 -24.22 5.21 -2.62
CA ILE A 284 -23.37 5.49 -1.47
C ILE A 284 -22.00 5.91 -1.97
N PRO A 285 -21.33 6.89 -1.35
CA PRO A 285 -19.94 7.20 -1.67
C PRO A 285 -19.07 5.95 -1.72
N PHE A 286 -18.19 5.86 -2.72
CA PHE A 286 -17.33 4.73 -3.05
C PHE A 286 -18.05 3.43 -3.50
N GLN A 287 -19.38 3.43 -3.54
CA GLN A 287 -20.18 2.28 -3.97
C GLN A 287 -21.14 2.69 -5.08
N GLY A 288 -20.99 2.05 -6.23
CA GLY A 288 -21.84 2.28 -7.39
C GLY A 288 -21.31 3.40 -8.31
N ASP A 289 -21.97 3.48 -9.45
CA ASP A 289 -21.68 4.43 -10.52
C ASP A 289 -23.02 4.72 -11.21
N TRP A 290 -23.64 5.81 -10.82
CA TRP A 290 -24.83 6.32 -11.48
C TRP A 290 -24.57 7.74 -11.92
N SER A 291 -24.43 7.91 -13.22
CA SER A 291 -24.00 9.15 -13.84
C SER A 291 -24.73 9.39 -15.15
N THR A 292 -24.68 10.62 -15.63
CA THR A 292 -25.17 11.02 -16.94
C THR A 292 -24.27 12.12 -17.52
N ASP A 293 -24.37 12.30 -18.83
CA ASP A 293 -23.71 13.41 -19.51
C ASP A 293 -24.73 14.52 -19.78
N LEU A 294 -24.29 15.75 -19.56
CA LEU A 294 -25.05 16.96 -19.82
C LEU A 294 -24.40 17.74 -20.97
N GLU A 295 -25.21 18.21 -21.91
CA GLU A 295 -24.78 19.20 -22.89
C GLU A 295 -24.55 20.55 -22.17
N PRO A 296 -23.34 21.15 -22.30
CA PRO A 296 -23.02 22.36 -21.57
C PRO A 296 -23.90 23.52 -22.01
N PRO A 297 -24.59 24.23 -21.08
CA PRO A 297 -25.25 25.49 -21.43
C PRO A 297 -24.21 26.57 -21.81
N PRO A 298 -24.63 27.63 -22.49
CA PRO A 298 -23.74 28.72 -22.87
C PRO A 298 -23.00 29.29 -21.65
N GLY A 299 -21.65 29.33 -21.73
CA GLY A 299 -20.80 29.83 -20.64
C GLY A 299 -20.35 28.79 -19.62
N ALA A 300 -20.85 27.54 -19.67
CA ALA A 300 -20.37 26.46 -18.83
C ALA A 300 -18.98 25.97 -19.23
N LEU A 301 -18.30 25.34 -18.27
CA LEU A 301 -16.97 24.78 -18.43
C LEU A 301 -17.07 23.25 -18.56
N PRO A 302 -16.88 22.65 -19.76
CA PRO A 302 -16.90 21.19 -19.90
C PRO A 302 -15.84 20.50 -19.02
N ASN A 303 -16.17 19.31 -18.52
CA ASN A 303 -15.27 18.51 -17.69
C ASN A 303 -14.95 17.14 -18.29
N SER A 304 -15.34 16.90 -19.56
CA SER A 304 -15.03 15.69 -20.32
C SER A 304 -14.31 16.03 -21.63
N GLU A 305 -13.59 15.06 -22.19
CA GLU A 305 -12.86 15.20 -23.47
C GLU A 305 -13.83 15.44 -24.66
N ASP A 306 -15.06 14.95 -24.56
CA ASP A 306 -16.11 15.07 -25.59
C ASP A 306 -16.83 16.44 -25.53
N GLY A 307 -16.37 17.36 -24.68
CA GLY A 307 -16.99 18.68 -24.50
C GLY A 307 -18.29 18.69 -23.72
N LYS A 308 -18.69 17.56 -23.13
CA LYS A 308 -19.88 17.41 -22.27
C LYS A 308 -19.53 17.64 -20.82
N ILE A 309 -20.56 17.76 -19.99
CA ILE A 309 -20.42 17.80 -18.52
C ILE A 309 -20.88 16.45 -17.98
N TRP A 310 -19.93 15.66 -17.48
CA TRP A 310 -20.24 14.44 -16.75
C TRP A 310 -20.76 14.78 -15.36
N ILE A 311 -21.88 14.18 -14.94
CA ILE A 311 -22.54 14.44 -13.67
C ILE A 311 -22.85 13.12 -12.97
N GLY A 312 -22.37 12.94 -11.75
CA GLY A 312 -22.86 11.91 -10.84
C GLY A 312 -24.26 12.22 -10.39
N LEU A 313 -25.13 11.23 -10.39
CA LEU A 313 -26.53 11.35 -9.95
C LEU A 313 -26.75 10.59 -8.64
N ASN A 314 -27.61 11.13 -7.78
CA ASN A 314 -28.06 10.40 -6.60
C ASN A 314 -29.51 10.77 -6.26
N ALA A 315 -30.42 9.78 -6.24
CA ALA A 315 -31.78 9.98 -5.76
C ALA A 315 -31.81 9.76 -4.23
N VAL A 316 -32.17 10.80 -3.50
CA VAL A 316 -32.06 10.80 -2.04
C VAL A 316 -33.36 11.26 -1.36
N SER A 317 -33.58 10.84 -0.11
CA SER A 317 -34.65 11.39 0.73
C SER A 317 -34.26 12.76 1.31
N ALA A 318 -35.23 13.48 1.83
CA ALA A 318 -35.04 14.80 2.41
C ALA A 318 -33.98 14.85 3.52
N GLU A 319 -33.92 13.79 4.32
CA GLU A 319 -33.01 13.70 5.48
C GLU A 319 -31.58 13.26 5.12
N TYR A 320 -31.29 13.01 3.84
CA TYR A 320 -30.02 12.45 3.40
C TYR A 320 -28.82 13.30 3.81
N PHE A 321 -28.90 14.61 3.55
CA PHE A 321 -27.79 15.53 3.80
C PHE A 321 -27.44 15.58 5.29
N GLU A 322 -28.44 15.67 6.16
CA GLU A 322 -28.24 15.64 7.61
C GLU A 322 -27.73 14.29 8.10
N THR A 323 -28.31 13.18 7.58
CA THR A 323 -27.92 11.81 7.97
C THR A 323 -26.50 11.49 7.55
N MET A 324 -26.08 11.89 6.35
CA MET A 324 -24.71 11.73 5.86
C MET A 324 -23.75 12.80 6.38
N GLY A 325 -24.26 13.88 6.97
CA GLY A 325 -23.44 15.00 7.41
C GLY A 325 -22.84 15.82 6.27
N VAL A 326 -23.51 15.83 5.12
CA VAL A 326 -23.16 16.68 3.97
C VAL A 326 -23.76 18.07 4.21
N GLU A 327 -22.91 19.08 4.28
CA GLU A 327 -23.32 20.45 4.54
C GLU A 327 -24.03 21.07 3.32
N LEU A 328 -25.16 21.72 3.55
CA LEU A 328 -25.79 22.58 2.55
C LEU A 328 -25.21 23.99 2.67
N VAL A 329 -24.54 24.45 1.63
CA VAL A 329 -23.84 25.75 1.60
C VAL A 329 -24.83 26.89 1.35
N SER A 330 -25.87 26.64 0.54
CA SER A 330 -26.94 27.59 0.26
C SER A 330 -28.22 26.89 -0.16
N GLY A 331 -29.35 27.59 -0.04
CA GLY A 331 -30.66 27.05 -0.36
C GLY A 331 -31.23 26.10 0.70
N ARG A 332 -31.97 25.07 0.24
CA ARG A 332 -32.63 24.07 1.09
C ARG A 332 -32.41 22.65 0.63
N SER A 333 -32.64 21.68 1.50
CA SER A 333 -32.84 20.28 1.18
C SER A 333 -34.20 20.06 0.48
N PHE A 334 -34.44 18.79 0.08
CA PHE A 334 -35.78 18.40 -0.34
C PHE A 334 -36.78 18.46 0.82
N ASP A 335 -38.04 18.65 0.46
CA ASP A 335 -39.13 18.65 1.45
C ASP A 335 -40.33 17.81 0.98
N SER A 336 -41.39 17.75 1.79
CA SER A 336 -42.57 16.96 1.51
C SER A 336 -43.41 17.46 0.31
N GLY A 337 -43.12 18.66 -0.19
CA GLY A 337 -43.77 19.23 -1.38
C GLY A 337 -43.07 18.84 -2.68
N ASP A 338 -41.85 18.31 -2.60
CA ASP A 338 -41.04 17.88 -3.78
C ASP A 338 -41.47 16.46 -4.23
N ILE A 339 -42.75 16.31 -4.61
CA ILE A 339 -43.39 15.04 -5.01
C ILE A 339 -43.49 14.89 -6.52
N GLU A 340 -43.82 13.69 -6.98
CA GLU A 340 -44.09 13.37 -8.40
C GLU A 340 -45.21 14.29 -8.96
N GLY A 341 -45.02 14.79 -10.16
CA GLY A 341 -45.94 15.74 -10.83
C GLY A 341 -45.77 17.18 -10.44
N GLY A 342 -44.98 17.50 -9.39
CA GLY A 342 -44.57 18.85 -9.03
C GLY A 342 -43.43 19.40 -9.89
N THR A 343 -42.98 20.62 -9.56
CA THR A 343 -41.75 21.17 -10.17
C THR A 343 -40.58 20.27 -9.83
N GLN A 344 -39.87 19.78 -10.86
CA GLN A 344 -38.65 18.95 -10.68
C GLN A 344 -37.58 19.80 -9.99
N VAL A 345 -37.04 19.30 -8.90
CA VAL A 345 -36.03 20.02 -8.13
C VAL A 345 -34.75 19.22 -7.97
N ALA A 346 -33.63 19.93 -7.87
CA ALA A 346 -32.33 19.33 -7.63
C ALA A 346 -31.51 20.12 -6.59
N VAL A 347 -30.63 19.42 -5.90
CA VAL A 347 -29.51 19.98 -5.16
C VAL A 347 -28.25 19.65 -5.93
N VAL A 348 -27.42 20.63 -6.21
CA VAL A 348 -26.13 20.46 -6.90
C VAL A 348 -24.99 20.64 -5.91
N ASN A 349 -23.82 20.02 -6.16
CA ASN A 349 -22.66 20.33 -5.33
C ASN A 349 -21.95 21.59 -5.81
N GLN A 350 -21.05 22.15 -4.99
CA GLN A 350 -20.32 23.38 -5.30
C GLN A 350 -19.56 23.28 -6.62
N ARG A 351 -18.96 22.12 -6.91
CA ARG A 351 -18.21 21.90 -8.16
C ARG A 351 -19.12 21.99 -9.39
N LEU A 352 -20.28 21.37 -9.37
CA LEU A 352 -21.24 21.42 -10.47
C LEU A 352 -21.79 22.84 -10.65
N ALA A 353 -22.15 23.50 -9.54
CA ALA A 353 -22.60 24.88 -9.57
C ALA A 353 -21.57 25.82 -10.22
N HIS A 354 -20.29 25.67 -9.87
CA HIS A 354 -19.19 26.45 -10.43
C HIS A 354 -18.98 26.19 -11.93
N ILE A 355 -19.14 24.93 -12.38
CA ILE A 355 -19.00 24.57 -13.80
C ILE A 355 -20.15 25.13 -14.63
N LEU A 356 -21.38 25.01 -14.12
CA LEU A 356 -22.57 25.46 -14.87
C LEU A 356 -22.73 26.98 -14.87
N TRP A 357 -22.44 27.64 -13.76
CA TRP A 357 -22.68 29.08 -13.57
C TRP A 357 -21.48 29.75 -12.85
N PRO A 358 -20.35 29.93 -13.55
CA PRO A 358 -19.15 30.51 -12.95
C PRO A 358 -19.41 31.92 -12.40
N GLY A 359 -19.31 32.10 -11.07
CA GLY A 359 -19.48 33.39 -10.42
C GLY A 359 -20.92 33.91 -10.31
N GLU A 360 -21.93 33.10 -10.62
CA GLU A 360 -23.34 33.44 -10.52
C GLU A 360 -24.06 32.60 -9.47
N ASP A 361 -25.20 33.08 -8.99
CA ASP A 361 -26.05 32.32 -8.04
C ASP A 361 -26.74 31.14 -8.76
N PRO A 362 -26.53 29.88 -8.36
CA PRO A 362 -27.18 28.73 -8.95
C PRO A 362 -28.64 28.54 -8.51
N LEU A 363 -29.08 29.16 -7.41
CA LEU A 363 -30.43 28.95 -6.88
C LEU A 363 -31.50 29.46 -7.86
N GLY A 364 -32.52 28.63 -8.09
CA GLY A 364 -33.61 28.91 -9.00
C GLY A 364 -33.31 28.68 -10.46
N ARG A 365 -32.04 28.39 -10.84
CA ARG A 365 -31.68 28.05 -12.22
C ARG A 365 -32.04 26.61 -12.55
N SER A 366 -32.14 26.29 -13.83
CA SER A 366 -32.54 24.96 -14.31
C SER A 366 -31.38 24.19 -14.91
N VAL A 367 -31.28 22.92 -14.56
CA VAL A 367 -30.40 21.91 -15.18
C VAL A 367 -31.26 20.91 -15.94
N SER A 368 -30.98 20.67 -17.21
CA SER A 368 -31.72 19.70 -18.02
C SER A 368 -30.75 18.63 -18.55
N PHE A 369 -31.16 17.36 -18.51
CA PHE A 369 -30.44 16.26 -19.13
C PHE A 369 -31.40 15.29 -19.81
N GLY A 370 -31.06 14.84 -21.01
CA GLY A 370 -31.94 14.03 -21.85
C GLY A 370 -33.16 14.81 -22.34
N GLU A 371 -34.25 14.09 -22.55
CA GLU A 371 -35.56 14.66 -22.94
C GLU A 371 -36.36 15.22 -21.74
N ASP A 372 -35.80 15.15 -20.53
CA ASP A 372 -36.49 15.54 -19.30
C ASP A 372 -36.60 17.06 -19.14
N LEU A 373 -37.70 17.47 -18.57
CA LEU A 373 -37.93 18.84 -18.09
C LEU A 373 -36.81 19.27 -17.14
N GLY A 374 -36.44 20.56 -17.22
CA GLY A 374 -35.35 21.09 -16.40
C GLY A 374 -35.60 20.96 -14.90
N PHE A 375 -34.58 20.53 -14.16
CA PHE A 375 -34.57 20.49 -12.70
C PHE A 375 -34.21 21.87 -12.16
N GLN A 376 -35.07 22.45 -11.35
CA GLN A 376 -34.78 23.70 -10.67
C GLN A 376 -33.84 23.46 -9.49
N VAL A 377 -32.74 24.18 -9.42
CA VAL A 377 -31.78 24.12 -8.31
C VAL A 377 -32.36 24.78 -7.08
N VAL A 378 -32.60 24.03 -6.01
CA VAL A 378 -33.15 24.51 -4.74
C VAL A 378 -32.11 24.59 -3.63
N GLY A 379 -30.95 23.97 -3.83
CA GLY A 379 -29.87 23.99 -2.84
C GLY A 379 -28.52 23.68 -3.46
N VAL A 380 -27.46 24.09 -2.75
CA VAL A 380 -26.08 23.78 -3.08
C VAL A 380 -25.45 23.04 -1.91
N ALA A 381 -24.98 21.82 -2.16
CA ALA A 381 -24.28 20.99 -1.20
C ALA A 381 -22.77 21.21 -1.29
N ARG A 382 -22.07 21.02 -0.18
CA ARG A 382 -20.61 20.94 -0.15
C ARG A 382 -20.13 19.79 -1.00
N ASP A 383 -18.94 19.96 -1.59
CA ASP A 383 -18.30 18.89 -2.36
C ASP A 383 -17.96 17.70 -1.45
N ALA A 384 -18.26 16.50 -1.93
CA ALA A 384 -17.97 15.24 -1.25
C ALA A 384 -17.23 14.29 -2.19
N THR A 385 -16.37 13.45 -1.63
CA THR A 385 -15.63 12.42 -2.38
C THR A 385 -16.54 11.22 -2.67
N TYR A 386 -16.81 10.94 -3.94
CA TYR A 386 -17.79 9.91 -4.33
C TYR A 386 -17.19 8.66 -4.95
N TYR A 387 -16.08 8.73 -5.69
CA TYR A 387 -15.59 7.60 -6.49
C TYR A 387 -14.24 7.08 -6.05
N ALA A 388 -13.26 7.95 -5.80
CA ALA A 388 -11.94 7.54 -5.37
C ALA A 388 -11.30 8.57 -4.42
N LEU A 389 -10.48 8.09 -3.49
CA LEU A 389 -9.65 8.99 -2.69
C LEU A 389 -8.65 9.71 -3.58
N GLY A 390 -8.54 11.02 -3.39
CA GLY A 390 -7.58 11.87 -4.11
C GLY A 390 -8.05 12.31 -5.50
N GLU A 391 -9.28 12.02 -5.86
CA GLU A 391 -9.88 12.64 -7.02
C GLU A 391 -10.14 14.13 -6.78
N ASP A 392 -10.09 14.93 -7.83
CA ASP A 392 -10.62 16.27 -7.79
C ASP A 392 -12.13 16.20 -7.46
N PRO A 393 -12.70 17.21 -6.79
CA PRO A 393 -14.13 17.22 -6.49
C PRO A 393 -14.95 16.94 -7.76
N THR A 394 -15.72 15.84 -7.72
CA THR A 394 -16.55 15.44 -8.86
C THR A 394 -17.84 16.24 -8.90
N THR A 395 -18.39 16.40 -10.08
CA THR A 395 -19.71 17.01 -10.28
C THR A 395 -20.79 16.06 -9.79
N GLN A 396 -21.62 16.52 -8.86
CA GLN A 396 -22.69 15.70 -8.27
C GLN A 396 -24.02 16.45 -8.26
N MET A 397 -25.07 15.75 -8.67
CA MET A 397 -26.44 16.24 -8.61
C MET A 397 -27.30 15.28 -7.81
N TYR A 398 -28.05 15.81 -6.88
CA TYR A 398 -29.02 15.07 -6.07
C TYR A 398 -30.42 15.40 -6.55
N VAL A 399 -31.28 14.38 -6.61
CA VAL A 399 -32.71 14.51 -6.96
C VAL A 399 -33.57 13.88 -5.88
N SER A 400 -34.81 14.34 -5.72
CA SER A 400 -35.73 13.76 -4.74
C SER A 400 -36.13 12.34 -5.14
N VAL A 401 -35.99 11.35 -4.24
CA VAL A 401 -36.47 9.98 -4.45
C VAL A 401 -37.98 9.93 -4.64
N GLN A 402 -38.72 10.91 -4.13
CA GLN A 402 -40.18 11.01 -4.31
C GLN A 402 -40.53 11.42 -5.75
N GLN A 403 -39.71 12.26 -6.39
CA GLN A 403 -39.87 12.65 -7.79
C GLN A 403 -39.30 11.59 -8.75
N ARG A 404 -38.12 11.03 -8.43
CA ARG A 404 -37.44 10.02 -9.24
C ARG A 404 -37.20 8.74 -8.46
N TYR A 405 -38.18 7.86 -8.46
CA TYR A 405 -38.10 6.56 -7.84
C TYR A 405 -36.94 5.73 -8.42
N GLN A 406 -36.24 5.06 -7.53
CA GLN A 406 -35.17 4.11 -7.87
C GLN A 406 -35.40 2.80 -7.11
N PRO A 407 -35.39 1.64 -7.79
CA PRO A 407 -35.64 0.36 -7.13
C PRO A 407 -34.47 -0.12 -6.27
N LEU A 408 -33.24 0.27 -6.61
CA LEU A 408 -32.07 0.02 -5.77
C LEU A 408 -31.97 1.13 -4.72
N VAL A 409 -32.14 0.75 -3.46
CA VAL A 409 -32.20 1.67 -2.33
C VAL A 409 -31.16 1.28 -1.28
N HIS A 410 -30.42 2.25 -0.82
CA HIS A 410 -29.59 2.15 0.38
C HIS A 410 -30.29 2.89 1.52
N PHE A 411 -30.67 2.16 2.56
CA PHE A 411 -31.06 2.79 3.81
C PHE A 411 -29.79 3.20 4.56
N VAL A 412 -29.62 4.49 4.80
CA VAL A 412 -28.53 5.06 5.60
C VAL A 412 -29.09 5.36 6.97
N ILE A 413 -28.57 4.73 8.00
CA ILE A 413 -29.08 4.81 9.36
C ILE A 413 -27.99 5.41 10.25
N GLU A 414 -28.26 6.59 10.81
CA GLU A 414 -27.40 7.19 11.84
C GLU A 414 -27.72 6.56 13.19
N THR A 415 -26.71 6.06 13.89
CA THR A 415 -26.84 5.33 15.15
C THR A 415 -26.20 6.07 16.32
N ALA A 416 -26.80 5.96 17.51
CA ALA A 416 -26.22 6.49 18.74
C ALA A 416 -25.08 5.63 19.30
N GLY A 417 -25.05 4.33 18.95
CA GLY A 417 -24.05 3.35 19.35
C GLY A 417 -23.32 2.75 18.16
N PRO A 418 -22.58 1.62 18.35
CA PRO A 418 -21.87 0.95 17.27
C PRO A 418 -22.85 0.49 16.17
N PRO A 419 -22.67 0.90 14.90
CA PRO A 419 -23.62 0.60 13.83
C PRO A 419 -23.78 -0.90 13.55
N ALA A 420 -22.69 -1.66 13.70
CA ALA A 420 -22.68 -3.11 13.44
C ALA A 420 -23.68 -3.86 14.35
N ASP A 421 -23.86 -3.42 15.59
CA ASP A 421 -24.77 -4.06 16.55
C ASP A 421 -26.25 -3.87 16.14
N LEU A 422 -26.55 -2.79 15.43
CA LEU A 422 -27.89 -2.49 14.97
C LEU A 422 -28.27 -3.27 13.70
N ALA A 423 -27.30 -3.76 12.92
CA ALA A 423 -27.55 -4.39 11.63
C ALA A 423 -28.56 -5.56 11.69
N PRO A 424 -28.45 -6.55 12.59
CA PRO A 424 -29.43 -7.64 12.66
C PRO A 424 -30.81 -7.16 13.09
N VAL A 425 -30.90 -6.15 13.96
CA VAL A 425 -32.18 -5.58 14.43
C VAL A 425 -32.87 -4.82 13.31
N ALA A 426 -32.15 -4.00 12.56
CA ALA A 426 -32.66 -3.27 11.42
C ALA A 426 -33.15 -4.20 10.29
N GLN A 427 -32.39 -5.26 9.99
CA GLN A 427 -32.81 -6.29 9.03
C GLN A 427 -34.09 -7.01 9.50
N ALA A 428 -34.17 -7.40 10.77
CA ALA A 428 -35.34 -8.06 11.32
C ALA A 428 -36.58 -7.14 11.29
N ALA A 429 -36.39 -5.84 11.54
CA ALA A 429 -37.48 -4.86 11.45
C ALA A 429 -38.02 -4.70 10.02
N LEU A 430 -37.17 -4.69 9.02
CA LEU A 430 -37.60 -4.64 7.61
C LEU A 430 -38.24 -5.96 7.16
N ARG A 431 -37.77 -7.12 7.61
CA ARG A 431 -38.40 -8.43 7.34
C ARG A 431 -39.76 -8.59 7.98
N GLN A 432 -40.14 -7.75 8.94
CA GLN A 432 -41.54 -7.73 9.43
C GLN A 432 -42.51 -7.02 8.48
N LEU A 433 -42.00 -6.23 7.51
CA LEU A 433 -42.81 -5.66 6.43
C LEU A 433 -42.91 -6.65 5.25
N ASP A 434 -41.83 -7.35 4.96
CA ASP A 434 -41.78 -8.40 3.95
C ASP A 434 -40.76 -9.47 4.43
N ALA A 435 -41.29 -10.68 4.71
CA ALA A 435 -40.48 -11.78 5.26
C ALA A 435 -39.43 -12.33 4.27
N GLU A 436 -39.65 -12.14 2.98
CA GLU A 436 -38.75 -12.58 1.91
C GLU A 436 -37.74 -11.53 1.51
N LEU A 437 -37.74 -10.34 2.17
CA LEU A 437 -36.87 -9.24 1.83
C LEU A 437 -35.38 -9.64 1.93
N ALA A 438 -34.72 -9.64 0.77
CA ALA A 438 -33.30 -9.93 0.67
C ALA A 438 -32.45 -8.66 0.69
N PHE A 439 -31.38 -8.71 1.45
CA PHE A 439 -30.40 -7.63 1.53
C PHE A 439 -29.22 -7.97 0.62
N GLY A 440 -28.92 -7.11 -0.34
CA GLY A 440 -27.80 -7.29 -1.25
C GLY A 440 -26.46 -7.04 -0.56
N TRP A 441 -26.43 -6.05 0.34
CA TRP A 441 -25.22 -5.66 1.05
C TRP A 441 -25.58 -4.94 2.38
N VAL A 442 -24.80 -5.25 3.41
CA VAL A 442 -24.93 -4.64 4.75
C VAL A 442 -23.53 -4.36 5.28
N ALA A 443 -23.25 -3.11 5.56
CA ALA A 443 -21.96 -2.68 6.09
C ALA A 443 -22.07 -1.36 6.86
N THR A 444 -21.07 -1.01 7.62
CA THR A 444 -20.93 0.33 8.16
C THR A 444 -20.26 1.24 7.12
N MET A 445 -20.50 2.56 7.20
CA MET A 445 -19.81 3.50 6.33
C MET A 445 -18.30 3.53 6.63
N ASP A 446 -17.91 3.26 7.88
CA ASP A 446 -16.50 3.07 8.26
C ASP A 446 -15.86 1.89 7.52
N ASP A 447 -16.59 0.76 7.32
CA ASP A 447 -16.08 -0.37 6.54
C ASP A 447 -15.86 0.02 5.08
N VAL A 448 -16.76 0.81 4.50
CA VAL A 448 -16.62 1.32 3.12
C VAL A 448 -15.38 2.19 2.99
N VAL A 449 -15.14 3.11 3.92
CA VAL A 449 -13.95 3.96 3.94
C VAL A 449 -12.70 3.13 4.22
N ALA A 450 -12.79 2.12 5.10
CA ALA A 450 -11.69 1.21 5.37
C ALA A 450 -11.27 0.41 4.13
N ASP A 451 -12.24 -0.06 3.32
CA ASP A 451 -11.95 -0.77 2.07
C ASP A 451 -11.21 0.11 1.05
N VAL A 452 -11.63 1.36 0.90
CA VAL A 452 -10.99 2.30 -0.04
C VAL A 452 -9.58 2.69 0.42
N THR A 453 -9.38 2.82 1.75
CA THR A 453 -8.07 3.12 2.34
C THR A 453 -7.19 1.89 2.51
N ALA A 454 -7.74 0.67 2.35
CA ALA A 454 -7.05 -0.60 2.58
C ALA A 454 -5.72 -0.71 1.83
N ARG A 455 -5.67 -0.29 0.57
CA ARG A 455 -4.45 -0.32 -0.25
C ARG A 455 -3.30 0.49 0.36
N TYR A 456 -3.59 1.65 0.93
CA TYR A 456 -2.59 2.51 1.58
C TYR A 456 -2.14 1.89 2.90
N LYS A 457 -3.08 1.32 3.68
CA LYS A 457 -2.79 0.58 4.92
C LYS A 457 -1.88 -0.62 4.64
N VAL A 458 -2.23 -1.46 3.66
CA VAL A 458 -1.44 -2.64 3.28
C VAL A 458 -0.03 -2.24 2.84
N SER A 459 0.09 -1.22 1.99
CA SER A 459 1.39 -0.71 1.54
C SER A 459 2.23 -0.19 2.71
N ALA A 460 1.64 0.61 3.60
CA ALA A 460 2.33 1.15 4.77
C ALA A 460 2.79 0.05 5.74
N VAL A 461 1.95 -0.94 6.00
CA VAL A 461 2.30 -2.08 6.87
C VAL A 461 3.42 -2.91 6.25
N LEU A 462 3.31 -3.30 4.98
CA LEU A 462 4.31 -4.14 4.33
C LEU A 462 5.65 -3.43 4.19
N VAL A 463 5.67 -2.19 3.66
CA VAL A 463 6.92 -1.42 3.53
C VAL A 463 7.49 -1.08 4.90
N GLY A 464 6.63 -0.82 5.89
CA GLY A 464 7.02 -0.61 7.28
C GLY A 464 7.73 -1.82 7.90
N LEU A 465 7.17 -3.02 7.73
CA LEU A 465 7.79 -4.28 8.20
C LEU A 465 9.15 -4.51 7.52
N PHE A 466 9.25 -4.33 6.21
CA PHE A 466 10.51 -4.47 5.49
C PHE A 466 11.52 -3.36 5.85
N GLY A 467 11.07 -2.13 6.08
CA GLY A 467 11.90 -1.04 6.59
C GLY A 467 12.47 -1.34 7.97
N GLY A 468 11.63 -1.87 8.89
CA GLY A 468 12.05 -2.35 10.19
C GLY A 468 13.06 -3.50 10.11
N LEU A 469 12.81 -4.48 9.23
CA LEU A 469 13.75 -5.58 8.98
C LEU A 469 15.10 -5.06 8.41
N ALA A 470 15.05 -4.12 7.49
CA ALA A 470 16.26 -3.49 6.96
C ALA A 470 17.07 -2.77 8.05
N LEU A 471 16.41 -2.08 8.99
CA LEU A 471 17.07 -1.48 10.15
C LEU A 471 17.72 -2.54 11.04
N LEU A 472 17.03 -3.64 11.35
CA LEU A 472 17.59 -4.74 12.13
C LEU A 472 18.81 -5.36 11.45
N LEU A 473 18.74 -5.56 10.13
CA LEU A 473 19.87 -6.05 9.35
C LEU A 473 21.02 -5.03 9.34
N ALA A 474 20.72 -3.72 9.26
CA ALA A 474 21.72 -2.65 9.35
C ALA A 474 22.44 -2.66 10.71
N VAL A 475 21.69 -2.82 11.81
CA VAL A 475 22.27 -2.99 13.16
C VAL A 475 23.21 -4.19 13.21
N ALA A 476 22.73 -5.36 12.77
CA ALA A 476 23.50 -6.59 12.83
C ALA A 476 24.79 -6.52 11.99
N GLY A 477 24.71 -5.96 10.78
CA GLY A 477 25.85 -5.79 9.89
C GLY A 477 26.89 -4.82 10.45
N LEU A 478 26.46 -3.64 10.88
CA LEU A 478 27.36 -2.62 11.43
C LEU A 478 27.98 -3.09 12.75
N TYR A 479 27.18 -3.69 13.64
CA TYR A 479 27.70 -4.31 14.87
C TYR A 479 28.75 -5.36 14.58
N GLY A 480 28.51 -6.26 13.62
CA GLY A 480 29.47 -7.30 13.22
C GLY A 480 30.77 -6.72 12.69
N VAL A 481 30.69 -5.71 11.83
CA VAL A 481 31.86 -5.01 11.28
C VAL A 481 32.65 -4.29 12.34
N VAL A 482 31.99 -3.51 13.21
CA VAL A 482 32.67 -2.74 14.26
C VAL A 482 33.32 -3.67 15.28
N SER A 483 32.60 -4.73 15.71
CA SER A 483 33.14 -5.75 16.63
C SER A 483 34.38 -6.43 16.06
N PHE A 484 34.37 -6.78 14.79
CA PHE A 484 35.52 -7.38 14.09
C PHE A 484 36.71 -6.41 14.01
N LEU A 485 36.46 -5.12 13.69
CA LEU A 485 37.49 -4.09 13.63
C LEU A 485 38.16 -3.87 14.98
N VAL A 486 37.36 -3.80 16.05
CA VAL A 486 37.85 -3.69 17.42
C VAL A 486 38.73 -4.90 17.78
N ALA A 487 38.25 -6.11 17.52
CA ALA A 487 39.01 -7.33 17.79
C ALA A 487 40.36 -7.39 17.05
N ARG A 488 40.38 -6.94 15.79
CA ARG A 488 41.63 -6.87 14.99
C ARG A 488 42.63 -5.79 15.45
N ARG A 489 42.13 -4.70 16.02
CA ARG A 489 42.95 -3.57 16.51
C ARG A 489 43.19 -3.63 18.01
N THR A 490 42.87 -4.73 18.71
CA THR A 490 42.98 -4.86 20.15
C THR A 490 44.40 -4.54 20.65
N ARG A 491 45.42 -5.07 19.95
CA ARG A 491 46.83 -4.80 20.29
C ARG A 491 47.21 -3.32 20.07
N ASP A 492 46.82 -2.73 18.95
CA ASP A 492 47.06 -1.32 18.63
C ASP A 492 46.37 -0.38 19.66
N ILE A 493 45.14 -0.72 20.01
CA ILE A 493 44.35 -0.05 21.04
C ILE A 493 45.04 -0.19 22.40
N GLY A 494 45.50 -1.39 22.77
CA GLY A 494 46.19 -1.66 24.01
C GLY A 494 47.50 -0.84 24.16
N VAL A 495 48.32 -0.81 23.10
CA VAL A 495 49.53 0.00 23.03
C VAL A 495 49.24 1.49 23.21
N ARG A 496 48.23 2.02 22.50
CA ARG A 496 47.82 3.43 22.61
C ARG A 496 47.32 3.76 24.02
N MET A 497 46.56 2.87 24.64
CA MET A 497 46.06 3.03 26.00
C MET A 497 47.22 2.97 27.02
N ALA A 498 48.21 2.10 26.82
CA ALA A 498 49.42 2.05 27.63
C ALA A 498 50.26 3.35 27.51
N LEU A 499 50.21 4.00 26.33
CA LEU A 499 50.85 5.31 26.10
C LEU A 499 50.00 6.50 26.55
N GLY A 500 48.90 6.28 27.31
CA GLY A 500 48.07 7.32 27.91
C GLY A 500 46.89 7.81 27.11
N ALA A 501 46.47 7.10 26.05
CA ALA A 501 45.25 7.46 25.34
C ALA A 501 44.00 7.22 26.22
N GLY A 502 43.21 8.26 26.44
CA GLY A 502 41.98 8.19 27.24
C GLY A 502 40.91 7.31 26.56
N ARG A 503 40.14 6.54 27.38
CA ARG A 503 39.04 5.65 26.93
C ARG A 503 38.04 6.34 25.99
N GLY A 504 37.68 7.60 26.28
CA GLY A 504 36.73 8.36 25.45
C GLY A 504 37.28 8.69 24.05
N ARG A 505 38.61 8.87 23.90
CA ARG A 505 39.25 9.10 22.60
C ARG A 505 39.21 7.86 21.72
N VAL A 506 39.45 6.68 22.31
CA VAL A 506 39.39 5.38 21.61
C VAL A 506 37.96 5.08 21.18
N ALA A 507 36.97 5.23 22.07
CA ALA A 507 35.55 5.04 21.73
C ALA A 507 35.09 6.02 20.64
N GLY A 508 35.52 7.30 20.74
CA GLY A 508 35.21 8.34 19.76
C GLY A 508 35.79 8.06 18.37
N GLU A 509 36.99 7.48 18.28
CA GLU A 509 37.60 7.08 17.00
C GLU A 509 36.79 5.96 16.31
N VAL A 510 36.39 4.94 17.08
CA VAL A 510 35.54 3.83 16.58
C VAL A 510 34.17 4.32 16.11
N LEU A 511 33.53 5.19 16.91
CA LEU A 511 32.24 5.77 16.57
C LEU A 511 32.32 6.67 15.33
N ARG A 512 33.32 7.53 15.21
CA ARG A 512 33.49 8.38 14.02
C ARG A 512 33.69 7.56 12.75
N GLY A 513 34.44 6.47 12.81
CA GLY A 513 34.66 5.60 11.66
C GLY A 513 33.36 4.93 11.21
N SER A 514 32.56 4.37 12.14
CA SER A 514 31.30 3.71 11.82
C SER A 514 30.21 4.69 11.37
N LEU A 515 30.10 5.85 12.03
CA LEU A 515 29.17 6.92 11.63
C LEU A 515 29.54 7.54 10.28
N GLY A 516 30.84 7.61 9.94
CA GLY A 516 31.28 8.05 8.62
C GLY A 516 30.79 7.13 7.50
N LEU A 517 30.89 5.81 7.69
CA LEU A 517 30.33 4.83 6.74
C LEU A 517 28.80 4.92 6.65
N ALA A 518 28.13 5.06 7.80
CA ALA A 518 26.67 5.20 7.83
C ALA A 518 26.21 6.50 7.15
N ALA A 519 26.90 7.62 7.38
CA ALA A 519 26.58 8.91 6.75
C ALA A 519 26.82 8.89 5.25
N THR A 520 27.91 8.25 4.78
CA THR A 520 28.16 8.05 3.34
C THR A 520 27.06 7.19 2.71
N GLY A 521 26.67 6.10 3.38
CA GLY A 521 25.56 5.27 2.94
C GLY A 521 24.23 6.03 2.94
N ALA A 522 23.95 6.84 3.97
CA ALA A 522 22.77 7.67 4.03
C ALA A 522 22.73 8.71 2.88
N ALA A 523 23.85 9.36 2.56
CA ALA A 523 23.91 10.28 1.43
C ALA A 523 23.61 9.58 0.08
N LEU A 524 24.19 8.40 -0.16
CA LEU A 524 23.91 7.61 -1.35
C LEU A 524 22.46 7.11 -1.36
N GLY A 525 21.90 6.72 -0.20
CA GLY A 525 20.53 6.29 -0.05
C GLY A 525 19.52 7.41 -0.35
N LEU A 526 19.82 8.66 0.04
CA LEU A 526 19.02 9.84 -0.31
C LEU A 526 18.99 10.04 -1.83
N VAL A 527 20.14 9.93 -2.50
CA VAL A 527 20.18 9.99 -3.97
C VAL A 527 19.32 8.86 -4.58
N GLY A 528 19.45 7.64 -4.05
CA GLY A 528 18.63 6.50 -4.48
C GLY A 528 17.13 6.72 -4.28
N ALA A 529 16.71 7.26 -3.13
CA ALA A 529 15.32 7.58 -2.85
C ALA A 529 14.75 8.62 -3.83
N VAL A 530 15.53 9.68 -4.13
CA VAL A 530 15.15 10.70 -5.12
C VAL A 530 15.05 10.10 -6.53
N MET A 531 15.95 9.19 -6.92
CA MET A 531 15.90 8.50 -8.22
C MET A 531 14.64 7.63 -8.37
N LEU A 532 14.21 6.99 -7.28
CA LEU A 532 13.03 6.13 -7.26
C LEU A 532 11.70 6.89 -7.16
N ARG A 533 11.72 8.23 -7.05
CA ARG A 533 10.51 9.06 -6.88
C ARG A 533 9.41 8.79 -7.91
N ARG A 534 9.79 8.53 -9.19
CA ARG A 534 8.82 8.26 -10.26
C ARG A 534 8.03 6.98 -10.04
N PHE A 535 8.64 5.96 -9.42
CA PHE A 535 7.99 4.70 -9.12
C PHE A 535 7.11 4.77 -7.86
N THR A 536 7.50 5.60 -6.89
CA THR A 536 6.76 5.74 -5.63
C THR A 536 5.63 6.76 -5.73
N ALA A 537 5.76 7.80 -6.54
CA ALA A 537 4.79 8.88 -6.65
C ALA A 537 3.37 8.40 -7.02
N SER A 538 3.25 7.40 -7.92
CA SER A 538 1.94 6.85 -8.31
C SER A 538 1.26 5.98 -7.24
N LEU A 539 1.98 5.62 -6.18
CA LEU A 539 1.51 4.77 -5.09
C LEU A 539 1.22 5.56 -3.81
N LEU A 540 1.69 6.80 -3.73
CA LEU A 540 1.51 7.68 -2.59
C LEU A 540 0.25 8.53 -2.75
N TYR A 541 -0.38 8.85 -1.64
CA TYR A 541 -1.54 9.69 -1.53
C TYR A 541 -1.18 11.02 -0.86
N GLN A 542 -1.39 12.15 -1.54
CA GLN A 542 -1.15 13.51 -1.02
C GLN A 542 0.21 13.75 -0.34
N VAL A 543 1.19 12.90 -0.60
CA VAL A 543 2.55 13.02 -0.08
C VAL A 543 3.53 13.02 -1.24
N GLU A 544 4.38 14.02 -1.30
CA GLU A 544 5.43 14.04 -2.30
C GLU A 544 6.48 12.95 -2.02
N ALA A 545 6.89 12.23 -3.07
CA ALA A 545 7.91 11.19 -2.96
C ALA A 545 9.28 11.73 -2.48
N THR A 546 9.48 13.05 -2.51
CA THR A 546 10.66 13.78 -2.04
C THR A 546 10.40 14.61 -0.80
N ASP A 547 9.37 14.27 0.00
CA ASP A 547 9.03 15.00 1.23
C ASP A 547 10.26 15.15 2.14
N PRO A 548 10.71 16.39 2.43
CA PRO A 548 11.94 16.63 3.19
C PRO A 548 11.88 16.07 4.61
N TRP A 549 10.71 16.15 5.27
CA TRP A 549 10.55 15.68 6.64
C TRP A 549 10.64 14.16 6.74
N ALA A 550 10.11 13.44 5.74
CA ALA A 550 10.24 11.99 5.65
C ALA A 550 11.71 11.58 5.44
N LEU A 551 12.43 12.25 4.54
CA LEU A 551 13.82 11.95 4.24
C LEU A 551 14.76 12.31 5.41
N ILE A 552 14.54 13.45 6.07
CA ILE A 552 15.29 13.84 7.28
C ILE A 552 15.02 12.85 8.43
N GLY A 553 13.76 12.52 8.68
CA GLY A 553 13.36 11.56 9.72
C GLY A 553 13.98 10.18 9.50
N ALA A 554 13.95 9.67 8.26
CA ALA A 554 14.56 8.39 7.89
C ALA A 554 16.08 8.42 8.09
N SER A 555 16.74 9.50 7.66
CA SER A 555 18.18 9.68 7.82
C SER A 555 18.59 9.77 9.30
N ALA A 556 17.87 10.55 10.08
CA ALA A 556 18.10 10.67 11.52
C ALA A 556 17.90 9.32 12.24
N THR A 557 16.86 8.58 11.90
CA THR A 557 16.59 7.22 12.44
C THR A 557 17.73 6.28 12.11
N LEU A 558 18.18 6.22 10.85
CA LEU A 558 19.28 5.36 10.43
C LEU A 558 20.58 5.69 11.16
N LEU A 559 20.93 6.98 11.26
CA LEU A 559 22.15 7.43 11.96
C LEU A 559 22.09 7.17 13.46
N ALA A 560 20.93 7.37 14.11
CA ALA A 560 20.73 7.05 15.51
C ALA A 560 20.89 5.54 15.77
N VAL A 561 20.30 4.71 14.91
CA VAL A 561 20.43 3.25 14.97
C VAL A 561 21.87 2.80 14.73
N ALA A 562 22.58 3.42 13.77
CA ALA A 562 24.00 3.16 13.52
C ALA A 562 24.89 3.53 14.71
N ALA A 563 24.60 4.66 15.37
CA ALA A 563 25.28 5.07 16.59
C ALA A 563 25.06 4.06 17.73
N ALA A 564 23.81 3.64 17.94
CA ALA A 564 23.46 2.64 18.96
C ALA A 564 24.13 1.28 18.70
N ALA A 565 24.12 0.80 17.43
CA ALA A 565 24.77 -0.45 17.03
C ALA A 565 26.29 -0.43 17.26
N SER A 566 26.94 0.73 17.08
CA SER A 566 28.37 0.90 17.23
C SER A 566 28.81 1.14 18.68
N PHE A 567 27.88 1.55 19.54
CA PHE A 567 28.19 1.96 20.92
C PHE A 567 28.72 0.81 21.78
N VAL A 568 28.07 -0.37 21.71
CA VAL A 568 28.49 -1.54 22.51
C VAL A 568 29.90 -2.03 22.12
N PRO A 569 30.24 -2.22 20.83
CA PRO A 569 31.61 -2.56 20.43
C PRO A 569 32.64 -1.48 20.80
N ALA A 570 32.27 -0.19 20.69
CA ALA A 570 33.15 0.90 21.07
C ALA A 570 33.46 0.90 22.59
N LEU A 571 32.48 0.62 23.42
CA LEU A 571 32.68 0.44 24.85
C LEU A 571 33.55 -0.79 25.17
N ARG A 572 33.38 -1.91 24.45
CA ARG A 572 34.26 -3.08 24.62
C ARG A 572 35.70 -2.77 24.28
N ALA A 573 35.97 -1.95 23.26
CA ALA A 573 37.28 -1.50 22.91
C ALA A 573 37.99 -0.75 24.07
N THR A 574 37.25 -0.03 24.93
CA THR A 574 37.82 0.74 26.06
C THR A 574 38.11 -0.11 27.30
N ARG A 575 37.65 -1.37 27.32
CA ARG A 575 37.86 -2.32 28.45
C ARG A 575 39.01 -3.29 28.23
N VAL A 576 39.74 -3.14 27.13
CA VAL A 576 40.93 -3.98 26.84
C VAL A 576 42.00 -3.69 27.87
N ASP A 577 42.49 -4.76 28.53
CA ASP A 577 43.66 -4.62 29.45
C ASP A 577 44.93 -4.45 28.62
N PRO A 578 45.64 -3.34 28.79
CA PRO A 578 46.89 -3.08 28.03
C PRO A 578 47.96 -4.17 28.23
N VAL A 579 47.99 -4.79 29.42
CA VAL A 579 48.99 -5.83 29.75
C VAL A 579 48.68 -7.15 29.06
N GLU A 580 47.40 -7.55 29.03
CA GLU A 580 46.95 -8.75 28.31
C GLU A 580 47.07 -8.58 26.77
N ALA A 581 46.75 -7.37 26.26
CA ALA A 581 46.80 -7.10 24.82
C ALA A 581 48.22 -7.15 24.24
N ILE A 582 49.25 -6.93 25.04
CA ILE A 582 50.66 -7.03 24.60
C ILE A 582 51.21 -8.45 24.78
N ARG A 583 50.60 -9.26 25.65
CA ARG A 583 51.07 -10.61 26.04
C ARG A 583 50.53 -11.74 25.16
N THR A 584 49.46 -11.52 24.39
CA THR A 584 48.90 -12.50 23.46
C THR A 584 49.75 -12.53 22.18
N GLU A 585 50.63 -13.53 22.06
CA GLU A 585 51.33 -13.92 20.83
C GLU A 585 50.41 -14.67 19.86
#